data_6631cda5743b4e6d752cb231520414a6
#
_entry.id   6631cda5743b4e6d752cb231520414a6
#
_cell.length_a   1.000
_cell.length_b   1.000
_cell.length_c   1.000
_cell.angle_alpha   90.00
_cell.angle_beta   90.00
_cell.angle_gamma   90.00
#
_symmetry.space_group_name_H-M   'P 1'
#
loop_
_entity.id
_entity.type
_entity.pdbx_description
1 polymer ?
#
loop_
_entity_poly.entity_id
_entity_poly.type
_entity_poly.pdbx_seq_one_letter_code
_entity_poly.pdbx_strand_id
1 'polypeptide(L)'
;MEESLVKRQGIAFMSIPAAGVHGVSLINMPRNLTLLGRGVFAARRILKEFKPDVLFFTGGYVAVPVALAGGYVPTLLFVPDIEPGLALKSLTRFADQIAVTTDRSQKYFRKKVLQTGYPLRSDLALWDRQTASRHLGISGELPVLLVFGGSKGARSINFAVMNNLRELLAKFEIIHISGELDWQYVKQNREQLPMELAARYHALPYLHEMGAALAAADMVISRAGASALGEYPLFGLPAVLVPYPHAWRYQKVNADYLAWRGAAIVLEDRRLNDELLVTLNVLFENKNKLKSMRAAMFELSHPRAAEKIAGALIQLAGV
;
A
#
# COMPACT_ATOMS: atom_id res chain seq x y z
N MET A 1 -9.96 12.97 -8.09
CA MET A 1 -8.61 12.44 -7.79
C MET A 1 -8.26 11.28 -8.72
N GLU A 2 -9.04 10.20 -8.79
CA GLU A 2 -8.77 9.03 -9.64
C GLU A 2 -8.70 9.40 -11.13
N GLU A 3 -9.65 10.20 -11.62
CA GLU A 3 -9.70 10.63 -13.03
C GLU A 3 -8.41 11.28 -13.51
N SER A 4 -7.85 12.20 -12.72
CA SER A 4 -6.60 12.89 -13.09
C SER A 4 -5.40 11.95 -13.16
N LEU A 5 -5.35 10.95 -12.26
CA LEU A 5 -4.28 9.95 -12.23
C LEU A 5 -4.37 9.00 -13.43
N VAL A 6 -5.57 8.51 -13.75
CA VAL A 6 -5.80 7.60 -14.88
C VAL A 6 -5.51 8.30 -16.21
N LYS A 7 -6.02 9.52 -16.40
CA LYS A 7 -5.79 10.30 -17.63
C LYS A 7 -4.30 10.66 -17.84
N ARG A 8 -3.54 10.87 -16.75
CA ARG A 8 -2.08 11.09 -16.83
C ARG A 8 -1.33 9.91 -17.44
N GLN A 9 -1.86 8.69 -17.28
CA GLN A 9 -1.29 7.47 -17.87
C GLN A 9 -1.78 7.20 -19.31
N GLY A 10 -2.52 8.13 -19.92
CA GLY A 10 -3.06 7.96 -21.28
C GLY A 10 -4.21 6.95 -21.38
N ILE A 11 -4.78 6.53 -20.23
CA ILE A 11 -5.86 5.53 -20.18
C ILE A 11 -7.21 6.25 -20.25
N ALA A 12 -8.14 5.73 -21.08
CA ALA A 12 -9.50 6.23 -21.15
C ALA A 12 -10.22 6.10 -19.80
N PHE A 13 -10.90 7.15 -19.38
CA PHE A 13 -11.62 7.20 -18.11
C PHE A 13 -13.09 7.52 -18.32
N MET A 14 -13.97 6.70 -17.76
CA MET A 14 -15.41 6.94 -17.72
C MET A 14 -15.90 6.81 -16.27
N SER A 15 -16.78 7.72 -15.85
CA SER A 15 -17.38 7.69 -14.52
C SER A 15 -18.81 7.19 -14.56
N ILE A 16 -19.23 6.50 -13.51
CA ILE A 16 -20.61 6.07 -13.29
C ILE A 16 -21.11 6.56 -11.93
N PRO A 17 -22.40 6.83 -11.76
CA PRO A 17 -22.97 7.07 -10.44
C PRO A 17 -22.80 5.82 -9.56
N ALA A 18 -22.28 6.00 -8.36
CA ALA A 18 -22.18 4.90 -7.40
C ALA A 18 -22.21 5.43 -5.96
N ALA A 19 -22.73 4.64 -5.04
CA ALA A 19 -22.67 4.90 -3.61
C ALA A 19 -22.47 3.61 -2.83
N GLY A 20 -21.72 3.69 -1.73
CA GLY A 20 -21.59 2.57 -0.80
C GLY A 20 -22.92 2.32 -0.09
N VAL A 21 -23.26 1.04 0.11
CA VAL A 21 -24.48 0.63 0.85
C VAL A 21 -24.15 0.08 2.24
N HIS A 22 -22.88 -0.14 2.55
CA HIS A 22 -22.45 -0.67 3.84
C HIS A 22 -22.00 0.46 4.78
N GLY A 23 -22.43 0.37 6.06
CA GLY A 23 -22.11 1.39 7.07
C GLY A 23 -22.85 2.72 6.89
N VAL A 24 -23.88 2.74 6.07
CA VAL A 24 -24.72 3.92 5.79
C VAL A 24 -25.95 3.92 6.68
N SER A 25 -26.32 5.12 7.17
CA SER A 25 -27.57 5.31 7.90
C SER A 25 -28.78 4.84 7.06
N LEU A 26 -29.76 4.22 7.72
CA LEU A 26 -31.01 3.75 7.08
C LEU A 26 -31.73 4.86 6.29
N ILE A 27 -31.60 6.11 6.71
CA ILE A 27 -32.19 7.28 6.03
C ILE A 27 -31.57 7.49 4.64
N ASN A 28 -30.27 7.22 4.46
CA ASN A 28 -29.56 7.39 3.20
C ASN A 28 -29.59 6.14 2.30
N MET A 29 -30.07 5.01 2.81
CA MET A 29 -30.12 3.74 2.09
C MET A 29 -30.92 3.82 0.77
N PRO A 30 -32.16 4.37 0.73
CA PRO A 30 -32.92 4.48 -0.52
C PRO A 30 -32.20 5.29 -1.60
N ARG A 31 -31.58 6.42 -1.21
CA ARG A 31 -30.79 7.25 -2.13
C ARG A 31 -29.61 6.47 -2.70
N ASN A 32 -28.89 5.72 -1.86
CA ASN A 32 -27.71 4.97 -2.29
C ASN A 32 -28.10 3.79 -3.20
N LEU A 33 -29.24 3.12 -2.93
CA LEU A 33 -29.76 2.08 -3.82
C LEU A 33 -30.18 2.65 -5.18
N THR A 34 -30.81 3.82 -5.20
CA THR A 34 -31.14 4.53 -6.46
C THR A 34 -29.90 4.87 -7.26
N LEU A 35 -28.84 5.38 -6.60
CA LEU A 35 -27.56 5.67 -7.24
C LEU A 35 -26.91 4.39 -7.78
N LEU A 36 -26.95 3.30 -7.03
CA LEU A 36 -26.46 1.99 -7.47
C LEU A 36 -27.19 1.51 -8.72
N GLY A 37 -28.54 1.59 -8.74
CA GLY A 37 -29.37 1.25 -9.91
C GLY A 37 -29.03 2.10 -11.14
N ARG A 38 -28.91 3.42 -10.98
CA ARG A 38 -28.46 4.32 -12.05
C ARG A 38 -27.05 3.95 -12.54
N GLY A 39 -26.17 3.55 -11.62
CA GLY A 39 -24.83 3.06 -11.95
C GLY A 39 -24.86 1.81 -12.83
N VAL A 40 -25.74 0.84 -12.54
CA VAL A 40 -25.91 -0.37 -13.37
C VAL A 40 -26.37 0.00 -14.79
N PHE A 41 -27.33 0.92 -14.94
CA PHE A 41 -27.77 1.37 -16.28
C PHE A 41 -26.66 2.10 -17.04
N ALA A 42 -25.91 2.98 -16.37
CA ALA A 42 -24.76 3.66 -16.96
C ALA A 42 -23.67 2.66 -17.37
N ALA A 43 -23.33 1.70 -16.50
CA ALA A 43 -22.37 0.65 -16.80
C ALA A 43 -22.81 -0.21 -17.99
N ARG A 44 -24.09 -0.61 -18.08
CA ARG A 44 -24.62 -1.36 -19.24
C ARG A 44 -24.41 -0.62 -20.55
N ARG A 45 -24.66 0.71 -20.58
CA ARG A 45 -24.45 1.53 -21.77
C ARG A 45 -22.97 1.54 -22.18
N ILE A 46 -22.08 1.77 -21.21
CA ILE A 46 -20.63 1.79 -21.43
C ILE A 46 -20.16 0.43 -21.94
N LEU A 47 -20.56 -0.67 -21.31
CA LEU A 47 -20.15 -2.03 -21.70
C LEU A 47 -20.66 -2.41 -23.11
N LYS A 48 -21.86 -1.96 -23.47
CA LYS A 48 -22.43 -2.20 -24.82
C LYS A 48 -21.66 -1.44 -25.90
N GLU A 49 -21.20 -0.24 -25.59
CA GLU A 49 -20.41 0.61 -26.50
C GLU A 49 -18.95 0.13 -26.58
N PHE A 50 -18.31 -0.12 -25.44
CA PHE A 50 -16.90 -0.50 -25.34
C PHE A 50 -16.63 -1.95 -25.73
N LYS A 51 -17.59 -2.88 -25.49
CA LYS A 51 -17.52 -4.33 -25.79
C LYS A 51 -16.25 -4.99 -25.28
N PRO A 52 -15.98 -4.95 -23.96
CA PRO A 52 -14.77 -5.55 -23.41
C PRO A 52 -14.77 -7.07 -23.55
N ASP A 53 -13.62 -7.67 -23.82
CA ASP A 53 -13.39 -9.12 -23.83
C ASP A 53 -13.23 -9.67 -22.42
N VAL A 54 -12.77 -8.85 -21.48
CA VAL A 54 -12.56 -9.21 -20.06
C VAL A 54 -12.78 -8.00 -19.14
N LEU A 55 -13.31 -8.26 -17.93
CA LEU A 55 -13.41 -7.29 -16.87
C LEU A 55 -12.33 -7.53 -15.81
N PHE A 56 -11.73 -6.46 -15.33
CA PHE A 56 -10.74 -6.49 -14.26
C PHE A 56 -11.18 -5.61 -13.08
N PHE A 57 -11.36 -6.24 -11.91
CA PHE A 57 -11.73 -5.53 -10.69
C PHE A 57 -10.62 -5.59 -9.65
N THR A 58 -10.33 -4.42 -9.06
CA THR A 58 -9.37 -4.28 -7.95
C THR A 58 -10.05 -3.91 -6.62
N GLY A 59 -11.40 -3.81 -6.63
CA GLY A 59 -12.22 -3.46 -5.46
C GLY A 59 -12.96 -2.14 -5.62
N GLY A 60 -13.42 -1.63 -4.49
CA GLY A 60 -14.24 -0.43 -4.43
C GLY A 60 -15.73 -0.71 -4.69
N TYR A 61 -16.59 0.15 -4.11
CA TYR A 61 -18.06 0.01 -4.27
C TYR A 61 -18.53 0.33 -5.71
N VAL A 62 -17.72 1.07 -6.47
CA VAL A 62 -18.01 1.41 -7.89
C VAL A 62 -17.92 0.17 -8.80
N ALA A 63 -17.16 -0.85 -8.42
CA ALA A 63 -17.07 -2.10 -9.18
C ALA A 63 -18.36 -2.91 -9.17
N VAL A 64 -19.20 -2.79 -8.12
CA VAL A 64 -20.42 -3.58 -7.98
C VAL A 64 -21.43 -3.34 -9.11
N PRO A 65 -21.82 -2.09 -9.47
CA PRO A 65 -22.72 -1.87 -10.60
C PRO A 65 -22.13 -2.32 -11.93
N VAL A 66 -20.81 -2.26 -12.14
CA VAL A 66 -20.17 -2.77 -13.36
C VAL A 66 -20.25 -4.30 -13.41
N ALA A 67 -19.97 -4.99 -12.31
CA ALA A 67 -20.07 -6.44 -12.23
C ALA A 67 -21.52 -6.94 -12.46
N LEU A 68 -22.51 -6.23 -11.90
CA LEU A 68 -23.94 -6.55 -12.14
C LEU A 68 -24.35 -6.34 -13.61
N ALA A 69 -23.83 -5.30 -14.25
CA ALA A 69 -24.12 -4.99 -15.65
C ALA A 69 -23.42 -5.93 -16.63
N GLY A 70 -22.18 -6.34 -16.30
CA GLY A 70 -21.28 -7.12 -17.16
C GLY A 70 -21.12 -8.58 -16.76
N GLY A 71 -22.07 -9.18 -16.03
CA GLY A 71 -21.97 -10.56 -15.53
C GLY A 71 -21.90 -11.67 -16.60
N TYR A 72 -21.94 -11.30 -17.88
CA TYR A 72 -21.73 -12.18 -19.03
C TYR A 72 -20.31 -12.09 -19.62
N VAL A 73 -19.49 -11.14 -19.13
CA VAL A 73 -18.10 -10.92 -19.58
C VAL A 73 -17.16 -11.64 -18.62
N PRO A 74 -16.17 -12.41 -19.12
CA PRO A 74 -15.17 -13.04 -18.29
C PRO A 74 -14.51 -12.04 -17.33
N THR A 75 -14.33 -12.43 -16.07
CA THR A 75 -13.95 -11.47 -15.01
C THR A 75 -12.80 -11.97 -14.16
N LEU A 76 -11.73 -11.18 -14.06
CA LEU A 76 -10.65 -11.32 -13.09
C LEU A 76 -10.86 -10.37 -11.92
N LEU A 77 -10.85 -10.89 -10.70
CA LEU A 77 -10.86 -10.11 -9.46
C LEU A 77 -9.47 -10.13 -8.83
N PHE A 78 -8.82 -8.99 -8.67
CA PHE A 78 -7.59 -8.88 -7.89
C PHE A 78 -7.86 -8.44 -6.46
N VAL A 79 -7.27 -9.14 -5.50
CA VAL A 79 -7.42 -8.89 -4.06
C VAL A 79 -6.07 -8.46 -3.50
N PRO A 80 -5.87 -7.14 -3.25
CA PRO A 80 -4.58 -6.59 -2.85
C PRO A 80 -4.20 -6.93 -1.40
N ASP A 81 -5.15 -6.83 -0.47
CA ASP A 81 -4.94 -7.19 0.94
C ASP A 81 -5.11 -8.70 1.15
N ILE A 82 -4.51 -9.24 2.21
CA ILE A 82 -4.65 -10.67 2.54
C ILE A 82 -6.10 -11.01 2.86
N GLU A 83 -6.76 -10.18 3.67
CA GLU A 83 -8.19 -10.32 3.94
C GLU A 83 -8.99 -9.42 2.99
N PRO A 84 -9.89 -9.99 2.15
CA PRO A 84 -10.69 -9.19 1.23
C PRO A 84 -11.69 -8.30 1.96
N GLY A 85 -11.79 -7.05 1.53
CA GLY A 85 -12.84 -6.13 1.96
C GLY A 85 -14.24 -6.60 1.53
N LEU A 86 -15.29 -6.03 2.15
CA LEU A 86 -16.67 -6.43 1.89
C LEU A 86 -17.08 -6.29 0.42
N ALA A 87 -16.64 -5.22 -0.24
CA ALA A 87 -16.89 -5.03 -1.67
C ALA A 87 -16.23 -6.15 -2.50
N LEU A 88 -14.97 -6.48 -2.21
CA LEU A 88 -14.28 -7.59 -2.87
C LEU A 88 -14.97 -8.93 -2.60
N LYS A 89 -15.41 -9.20 -1.35
CA LYS A 89 -16.19 -10.40 -1.02
C LYS A 89 -17.48 -10.49 -1.84
N SER A 90 -18.18 -9.38 -2.06
CA SER A 90 -19.41 -9.37 -2.87
C SER A 90 -19.12 -9.63 -4.36
N LEU A 91 -17.96 -9.19 -4.87
CA LEU A 91 -17.55 -9.37 -6.26
C LEU A 91 -17.11 -10.80 -6.58
N THR A 92 -16.76 -11.62 -5.58
CA THR A 92 -16.29 -13.01 -5.81
C THR A 92 -17.27 -13.88 -6.59
N ARG A 93 -18.58 -13.59 -6.49
CA ARG A 93 -19.64 -14.32 -7.19
C ARG A 93 -19.64 -14.10 -8.71
N PHE A 94 -19.09 -12.94 -9.13
CA PHE A 94 -19.01 -12.55 -10.54
C PHE A 94 -17.62 -12.89 -11.15
N ALA A 95 -16.63 -13.22 -10.32
CA ALA A 95 -15.27 -13.49 -10.77
C ALA A 95 -15.14 -14.93 -11.30
N ASP A 96 -14.65 -15.09 -12.52
CA ASP A 96 -14.25 -16.38 -13.08
C ASP A 96 -12.92 -16.82 -12.46
N GLN A 97 -12.00 -15.87 -12.26
CA GLN A 97 -10.73 -16.10 -11.60
C GLN A 97 -10.47 -15.03 -10.52
N ILE A 98 -9.80 -15.44 -9.44
CA ILE A 98 -9.43 -14.56 -8.33
C ILE A 98 -7.90 -14.56 -8.22
N ALA A 99 -7.28 -13.41 -8.46
CA ALA A 99 -5.88 -13.17 -8.26
C ALA A 99 -5.63 -12.56 -6.87
N VAL A 100 -4.59 -13.00 -6.18
CA VAL A 100 -4.29 -12.58 -4.81
C VAL A 100 -2.81 -12.26 -4.63
N THR A 101 -2.51 -11.38 -3.70
CA THR A 101 -1.14 -11.02 -3.38
C THR A 101 -0.39 -12.19 -2.73
N THR A 102 -1.02 -12.97 -1.87
CA THR A 102 -0.43 -14.13 -1.19
C THR A 102 -1.41 -15.29 -1.13
N ASP A 103 -0.90 -16.52 -1.09
CA ASP A 103 -1.66 -17.77 -0.94
C ASP A 103 -2.49 -17.80 0.37
N ARG A 104 -2.07 -17.05 1.40
CA ARG A 104 -2.81 -16.90 2.65
C ARG A 104 -4.25 -16.39 2.47
N SER A 105 -4.52 -15.71 1.35
CA SER A 105 -5.86 -15.26 1.00
C SER A 105 -6.81 -16.38 0.63
N GLN A 106 -6.30 -17.58 0.24
CA GLN A 106 -7.12 -18.74 -0.15
C GLN A 106 -8.21 -19.08 0.87
N LYS A 107 -7.92 -18.96 2.17
CA LYS A 107 -8.89 -19.27 3.26
C LYS A 107 -10.17 -18.44 3.24
N TYR A 108 -10.17 -17.32 2.52
CA TYR A 108 -11.35 -16.43 2.39
C TYR A 108 -12.20 -16.74 1.17
N PHE A 109 -11.75 -17.66 0.30
CA PHE A 109 -12.40 -17.96 -0.98
C PHE A 109 -12.69 -19.45 -1.12
N ARG A 110 -13.86 -19.80 -1.67
CA ARG A 110 -14.20 -21.17 -2.03
C ARG A 110 -13.56 -21.61 -3.34
N LYS A 111 -13.42 -20.67 -4.30
CA LYS A 111 -12.72 -20.89 -5.57
C LYS A 111 -11.20 -20.94 -5.31
N LYS A 112 -10.48 -21.72 -6.10
CA LYS A 112 -9.01 -21.71 -6.10
C LYS A 112 -8.53 -20.33 -6.53
N VAL A 113 -7.61 -19.75 -5.77
CA VAL A 113 -7.00 -18.46 -6.10
C VAL A 113 -5.71 -18.63 -6.89
N LEU A 114 -5.38 -17.62 -7.70
CA LEU A 114 -4.11 -17.48 -8.38
C LEU A 114 -3.22 -16.54 -7.59
N GLN A 115 -2.14 -17.03 -7.01
CA GLN A 115 -1.16 -16.17 -6.36
C GLN A 115 -0.31 -15.46 -7.43
N THR A 116 -0.52 -14.17 -7.56
CA THR A 116 0.24 -13.32 -8.48
C THR A 116 1.36 -12.55 -7.79
N GLY A 117 1.16 -12.18 -6.53
CA GLY A 117 1.90 -11.12 -5.86
C GLY A 117 1.17 -9.78 -5.99
N TYR A 118 1.69 -8.74 -5.34
CA TYR A 118 1.18 -7.37 -5.47
C TYR A 118 1.82 -6.71 -6.71
N PRO A 119 1.03 -6.20 -7.68
CA PRO A 119 1.56 -5.57 -8.88
C PRO A 119 2.22 -4.23 -8.51
N LEU A 120 3.47 -4.08 -8.93
CA LEU A 120 4.28 -2.90 -8.64
C LEU A 120 4.37 -2.01 -9.89
N ARG A 121 4.53 -0.71 -9.65
CA ARG A 121 4.86 0.23 -10.71
C ARG A 121 6.28 -0.05 -11.22
N SER A 122 6.48 0.03 -12.52
CA SER A 122 7.77 -0.24 -13.15
C SER A 122 8.87 0.74 -12.73
N ASP A 123 8.51 1.97 -12.38
CA ASP A 123 9.43 3.02 -11.93
C ASP A 123 10.09 2.71 -10.58
N LEU A 124 9.50 1.84 -9.74
CA LEU A 124 10.11 1.41 -8.48
C LEU A 124 11.41 0.64 -8.69
N ALA A 125 11.45 -0.22 -9.71
CA ALA A 125 12.62 -1.07 -10.01
C ALA A 125 13.77 -0.32 -10.69
N LEU A 126 13.61 0.96 -11.04
CA LEU A 126 14.63 1.78 -11.66
C LEU A 126 15.71 2.27 -10.69
N TRP A 127 15.47 2.15 -9.39
CA TRP A 127 16.34 2.66 -8.35
C TRP A 127 17.21 1.58 -7.73
N ASP A 128 18.51 1.76 -7.77
CA ASP A 128 19.47 1.11 -6.87
C ASP A 128 19.81 2.03 -5.69
N ARG A 129 20.47 1.47 -4.66
CA ARG A 129 20.83 2.22 -3.45
C ARG A 129 21.72 3.43 -3.74
N GLN A 130 22.68 3.31 -4.65
CA GLN A 130 23.66 4.36 -4.92
C GLN A 130 23.03 5.56 -5.64
N THR A 131 22.24 5.30 -6.68
CA THR A 131 21.52 6.34 -7.42
C THR A 131 20.46 7.00 -6.56
N ALA A 132 19.75 6.23 -5.75
CA ALA A 132 18.74 6.72 -4.81
C ALA A 132 19.36 7.63 -3.73
N SER A 133 20.45 7.20 -3.10
CA SER A 133 21.13 8.01 -2.07
C SER A 133 21.62 9.33 -2.62
N ARG A 134 22.24 9.33 -3.80
CA ARG A 134 22.67 10.58 -4.47
C ARG A 134 21.49 11.50 -4.80
N HIS A 135 20.41 10.94 -5.30
CA HIS A 135 19.21 11.70 -5.65
C HIS A 135 18.58 12.39 -4.43
N LEU A 136 18.54 11.69 -3.30
CA LEU A 136 17.93 12.18 -2.05
C LEU A 136 18.90 12.97 -1.16
N GLY A 137 20.18 13.08 -1.53
CA GLY A 137 21.20 13.76 -0.73
C GLY A 137 21.57 13.03 0.55
N ILE A 138 21.48 11.68 0.54
CA ILE A 138 21.81 10.82 1.68
C ILE A 138 23.34 10.66 1.78
N SER A 139 23.91 10.91 2.97
CA SER A 139 25.36 10.86 3.20
C SER A 139 25.92 9.45 3.14
N GLY A 140 25.16 8.46 3.60
CA GLY A 140 25.56 7.07 3.72
C GLY A 140 26.49 6.76 4.92
N GLU A 141 26.70 7.74 5.81
CA GLU A 141 27.51 7.54 7.03
C GLU A 141 26.76 6.74 8.10
N LEU A 142 25.43 6.88 8.15
CA LEU A 142 24.56 6.22 9.10
C LEU A 142 23.53 5.34 8.38
N PRO A 143 22.94 4.34 9.08
CA PRO A 143 21.81 3.61 8.55
C PRO A 143 20.64 4.54 8.23
N VAL A 144 19.96 4.28 7.11
CA VAL A 144 18.84 5.10 6.62
C VAL A 144 17.51 4.54 7.08
N LEU A 145 16.76 5.36 7.82
CA LEU A 145 15.42 5.04 8.30
C LEU A 145 14.38 5.78 7.45
N LEU A 146 13.54 5.03 6.73
CA LEU A 146 12.40 5.60 6.00
C LEU A 146 11.16 5.62 6.89
N VAL A 147 10.53 6.77 7.02
CA VAL A 147 9.30 6.96 7.82
C VAL A 147 8.21 7.52 6.94
N PHE A 148 7.06 6.84 6.85
CA PHE A 148 5.88 7.38 6.17
C PHE A 148 4.57 6.71 6.61
N GLY A 149 3.47 7.47 6.49
CA GLY A 149 2.14 7.01 6.89
C GLY A 149 1.20 6.64 5.74
N GLY A 150 1.70 6.64 4.49
CA GLY A 150 0.88 6.61 3.27
C GLY A 150 0.56 8.02 2.76
N SER A 151 -0.26 8.12 1.69
CA SER A 151 -0.50 9.39 0.96
C SER A 151 -1.06 10.55 1.80
N LYS A 152 -1.75 10.26 2.89
CA LYS A 152 -2.30 11.27 3.82
C LYS A 152 -1.42 11.52 5.04
N GLY A 153 -0.32 10.78 5.17
CA GLY A 153 0.47 10.74 6.39
C GLY A 153 -0.15 9.87 7.51
N ALA A 154 0.53 9.80 8.65
CA ALA A 154 0.05 9.09 9.84
C ALA A 154 0.49 9.86 11.08
N ARG A 155 -0.43 10.62 11.66
CA ARG A 155 -0.15 11.53 12.78
C ARG A 155 0.55 10.84 13.96
N SER A 156 0.11 9.66 14.37
CA SER A 156 0.74 8.94 15.49
C SER A 156 2.19 8.55 15.20
N ILE A 157 2.50 8.14 13.95
CA ILE A 157 3.87 7.85 13.51
C ILE A 157 4.69 9.14 13.51
N ASN A 158 4.15 10.21 12.91
CA ASN A 158 4.84 11.50 12.87
C ASN A 158 5.18 12.01 14.27
N PHE A 159 4.22 11.97 15.20
CA PHE A 159 4.44 12.40 16.58
C PHE A 159 5.45 11.54 17.32
N ALA A 160 5.38 10.22 17.19
CA ALA A 160 6.35 9.33 17.85
C ALA A 160 7.78 9.55 17.34
N VAL A 161 7.94 9.81 16.04
CA VAL A 161 9.25 10.18 15.46
C VAL A 161 9.71 11.54 15.96
N MET A 162 8.83 12.55 16.00
CA MET A 162 9.20 13.89 16.47
C MET A 162 9.58 13.90 17.96
N ASN A 163 8.89 13.15 18.79
CA ASN A 163 9.20 13.05 20.23
C ASN A 163 10.57 12.43 20.52
N ASN A 164 11.07 11.60 19.58
CA ASN A 164 12.37 10.91 19.69
C ASN A 164 13.38 11.41 18.64
N LEU A 165 13.14 12.56 18.00
CA LEU A 165 13.85 12.96 16.78
C LEU A 165 15.35 13.10 16.99
N ARG A 166 15.79 13.73 18.09
CA ARG A 166 17.22 13.95 18.36
C ARG A 166 17.96 12.64 18.61
N GLU A 167 17.37 11.74 19.38
CA GLU A 167 17.91 10.41 19.68
C GLU A 167 17.99 9.55 18.42
N LEU A 168 16.98 9.63 17.57
CA LEU A 168 16.98 8.94 16.29
C LEU A 168 18.05 9.48 15.34
N LEU A 169 18.18 10.81 15.21
CA LEU A 169 19.18 11.44 14.35
C LEU A 169 20.63 11.26 14.83
N ALA A 170 20.83 10.93 16.11
CA ALA A 170 22.15 10.53 16.60
C ALA A 170 22.61 9.17 16.05
N LYS A 171 21.67 8.32 15.57
CA LYS A 171 21.94 6.94 15.12
C LYS A 171 21.58 6.67 13.67
N PHE A 172 20.71 7.49 13.08
CA PHE A 172 20.12 7.28 11.76
C PHE A 172 20.17 8.56 10.92
N GLU A 173 20.27 8.36 9.63
CA GLU A 173 19.83 9.34 8.65
C GLU A 173 18.36 9.04 8.32
N ILE A 174 17.47 10.05 8.32
CA ILE A 174 16.02 9.81 8.28
C ILE A 174 15.41 10.46 7.05
N ILE A 175 14.73 9.66 6.22
CA ILE A 175 13.80 10.13 5.19
C ILE A 175 12.41 10.09 5.80
N HIS A 176 11.79 11.27 6.00
CA HIS A 176 10.47 11.37 6.64
C HIS A 176 9.45 12.01 5.70
N ILE A 177 8.47 11.21 5.24
CA ILE A 177 7.36 11.67 4.40
C ILE A 177 6.13 11.81 5.29
N SER A 178 5.93 13.02 5.80
CA SER A 178 4.95 13.31 6.88
C SER A 178 3.49 13.29 6.41
N GLY A 179 3.23 13.51 5.12
CA GLY A 179 1.92 13.88 4.61
C GLY A 179 1.64 15.37 4.81
N GLU A 180 0.75 15.93 3.97
CA GLU A 180 0.41 17.36 3.98
C GLU A 180 -0.18 17.84 5.32
N LEU A 181 -0.95 16.97 5.99
CA LEU A 181 -1.69 17.37 7.21
C LEU A 181 -0.77 17.74 8.38
N ASP A 182 0.34 17.06 8.54
CA ASP A 182 1.28 17.26 9.65
C ASP A 182 2.56 17.97 9.20
N TRP A 183 2.66 18.38 7.92
CA TRP A 183 3.87 18.97 7.35
C TRP A 183 4.36 20.20 8.10
N GLN A 184 3.47 21.12 8.46
CA GLN A 184 3.85 22.34 9.18
C GLN A 184 4.47 22.04 10.55
N TYR A 185 3.94 21.06 11.26
CA TYR A 185 4.48 20.61 12.54
C TYR A 185 5.88 19.98 12.36
N VAL A 186 6.05 19.10 11.37
CA VAL A 186 7.33 18.44 11.07
C VAL A 186 8.38 19.46 10.63
N LYS A 187 8.02 20.41 9.77
CA LYS A 187 8.89 21.49 9.29
C LYS A 187 9.40 22.37 10.43
N GLN A 188 8.51 22.82 11.32
CA GLN A 188 8.88 23.64 12.48
C GLN A 188 9.87 22.93 13.40
N ASN A 189 9.67 21.64 13.66
CA ASN A 189 10.60 20.85 14.47
C ASN A 189 11.97 20.68 13.77
N ARG A 190 11.99 20.51 12.45
CA ARG A 190 13.24 20.46 11.69
C ARG A 190 14.03 21.77 11.79
N GLU A 191 13.37 22.91 11.71
CA GLU A 191 14.00 24.24 11.79
C GLU A 191 14.65 24.52 13.16
N GLN A 192 14.24 23.80 14.21
CA GLN A 192 14.79 23.91 15.58
C GLN A 192 15.99 22.95 15.82
N LEU A 193 16.36 22.12 14.87
CA LEU A 193 17.47 21.19 15.01
C LEU A 193 18.81 21.93 14.87
N PRO A 194 19.86 21.51 15.61
CA PRO A 194 21.23 21.87 15.31
C PRO A 194 21.58 21.48 13.87
N MET A 195 22.43 22.27 13.22
CA MET A 195 22.79 22.11 11.80
C MET A 195 23.27 20.69 11.47
N GLU A 196 24.06 20.08 12.34
CA GLU A 196 24.58 18.71 12.17
C GLU A 196 23.47 17.65 12.14
N LEU A 197 22.43 17.80 12.99
CA LEU A 197 21.29 16.88 13.01
C LEU A 197 20.32 17.19 11.86
N ALA A 198 20.13 18.46 11.53
CA ALA A 198 19.29 18.89 10.42
C ALA A 198 19.79 18.35 9.07
N ALA A 199 21.13 18.21 8.89
CA ALA A 199 21.74 17.63 7.70
C ALA A 199 21.38 16.14 7.49
N ARG A 200 21.03 15.41 8.55
CA ARG A 200 20.64 13.99 8.53
C ARG A 200 19.13 13.78 8.47
N TYR A 201 18.34 14.86 8.37
CA TYR A 201 16.89 14.81 8.41
C TYR A 201 16.25 15.32 7.11
N HIS A 202 15.87 14.39 6.24
CA HIS A 202 15.27 14.64 4.93
C HIS A 202 13.75 14.57 5.05
N ALA A 203 13.13 15.64 5.57
CA ALA A 203 11.69 15.73 5.77
C ALA A 203 11.00 16.32 4.54
N LEU A 204 9.91 15.69 4.11
CA LEU A 204 9.11 16.06 2.95
C LEU A 204 7.62 15.90 3.26
N PRO A 205 6.73 16.77 2.73
CA PRO A 205 5.30 16.57 2.84
C PRO A 205 4.81 15.40 1.97
N TYR A 206 5.44 15.24 0.80
CA TYR A 206 5.11 14.22 -0.19
C TYR A 206 6.35 13.89 -1.03
N LEU A 207 6.45 12.65 -1.48
CA LEU A 207 7.52 12.21 -2.39
C LEU A 207 6.92 11.44 -3.57
N HIS A 208 7.18 11.89 -4.79
CA HIS A 208 6.75 11.21 -6.01
C HIS A 208 7.58 9.95 -6.28
N GLU A 209 8.88 10.05 -6.07
CA GLU A 209 9.87 9.01 -6.35
C GLU A 209 10.04 8.07 -5.14
N MET A 210 8.93 7.44 -4.69
CA MET A 210 8.97 6.50 -3.56
C MET A 210 9.98 5.36 -3.75
N GLY A 211 10.25 4.96 -5.00
CA GLY A 211 11.27 3.97 -5.31
C GLY A 211 12.65 4.36 -4.82
N ALA A 212 13.02 5.65 -4.94
CA ALA A 212 14.29 6.16 -4.42
C ALA A 212 14.36 6.03 -2.89
N ALA A 213 13.29 6.43 -2.16
CA ALA A 213 13.27 6.32 -0.71
C ALA A 213 13.36 4.85 -0.23
N LEU A 214 12.63 3.95 -0.89
CA LEU A 214 12.66 2.51 -0.58
C LEU A 214 14.02 1.88 -0.87
N ALA A 215 14.67 2.26 -1.98
CA ALA A 215 15.99 1.74 -2.36
C ALA A 215 17.11 2.25 -1.45
N ALA A 216 17.03 3.51 -0.99
CA ALA A 216 18.02 4.10 -0.09
C ALA A 216 17.93 3.58 1.35
N ALA A 217 16.76 3.12 1.78
CA ALA A 217 16.48 2.78 3.17
C ALA A 217 17.09 1.44 3.61
N ASP A 218 17.44 1.36 4.89
CA ASP A 218 17.83 0.12 5.58
C ASP A 218 16.67 -0.51 6.32
N MET A 219 15.69 0.31 6.73
CA MET A 219 14.45 -0.09 7.41
C MET A 219 13.36 0.91 7.14
N VAL A 220 12.10 0.46 7.20
CA VAL A 220 10.93 1.32 7.07
C VAL A 220 10.05 1.28 8.33
N ILE A 221 9.53 2.44 8.72
CA ILE A 221 8.44 2.58 9.68
C ILE A 221 7.22 3.09 8.93
N SER A 222 6.13 2.31 8.93
CA SER A 222 4.94 2.72 8.16
C SER A 222 3.65 2.08 8.65
N ARG A 223 2.54 2.50 8.05
CA ARG A 223 1.29 1.74 8.06
C ARG A 223 1.44 0.47 7.21
N ALA A 224 0.60 -0.54 7.48
CA ALA A 224 0.62 -1.82 6.78
C ALA A 224 -0.45 -1.90 5.67
N GLY A 225 -0.44 -0.94 4.75
CA GLY A 225 -1.30 -0.99 3.55
C GLY A 225 -0.93 -2.16 2.63
N ALA A 226 -1.81 -2.46 1.67
CA ALA A 226 -1.61 -3.57 0.74
C ALA A 226 -0.29 -3.47 -0.06
N SER A 227 0.16 -2.25 -0.42
CA SER A 227 1.41 -2.03 -1.16
C SER A 227 2.65 -2.50 -0.38
N ALA A 228 2.60 -2.51 0.96
CA ALA A 228 3.67 -3.03 1.78
C ALA A 228 3.98 -4.52 1.50
N LEU A 229 2.98 -5.28 1.02
CA LEU A 229 3.13 -6.70 0.64
C LEU A 229 3.91 -6.92 -0.67
N GLY A 230 4.21 -5.84 -1.40
CA GLY A 230 4.97 -5.91 -2.65
C GLY A 230 6.17 -4.97 -2.66
N GLU A 231 6.01 -3.71 -2.22
CA GLU A 231 7.06 -2.69 -2.26
C GLU A 231 8.24 -3.07 -1.34
N TYR A 232 7.99 -3.47 -0.10
CA TYR A 232 9.08 -3.84 0.82
C TYR A 232 9.78 -5.15 0.40
N PRO A 233 9.06 -6.20 -0.04
CA PRO A 233 9.69 -7.38 -0.62
C PRO A 233 10.61 -7.08 -1.81
N LEU A 234 10.21 -6.16 -2.72
CA LEU A 234 11.04 -5.79 -3.87
C LEU A 234 12.45 -5.32 -3.47
N PHE A 235 12.54 -4.54 -2.39
CA PHE A 235 13.81 -4.01 -1.88
C PHE A 235 14.40 -4.84 -0.74
N GLY A 236 13.75 -5.93 -0.33
CA GLY A 236 14.14 -6.67 0.86
C GLY A 236 14.19 -5.79 2.10
N LEU A 237 13.26 -4.86 2.27
CA LEU A 237 13.32 -3.80 3.26
C LEU A 237 12.64 -4.24 4.57
N PRO A 238 13.40 -4.51 5.67
CA PRO A 238 12.84 -4.81 6.97
C PRO A 238 11.89 -3.72 7.43
N ALA A 239 10.81 -4.08 8.10
CA ALA A 239 9.78 -3.12 8.46
C ALA A 239 9.40 -3.13 9.95
N VAL A 240 9.16 -1.95 10.50
CA VAL A 240 8.38 -1.75 11.72
C VAL A 240 7.01 -1.26 11.28
N LEU A 241 6.00 -2.11 11.43
CA LEU A 241 4.65 -1.85 10.93
C LEU A 241 3.72 -1.42 12.07
N VAL A 242 3.02 -0.33 11.83
CA VAL A 242 2.06 0.27 12.76
C VAL A 242 0.68 0.25 12.11
N PRO A 243 -0.09 -0.84 12.23
CA PRO A 243 -1.41 -0.92 11.62
C PRO A 243 -2.34 0.18 12.13
N TYR A 244 -3.09 0.82 11.23
CA TYR A 244 -4.03 1.86 11.61
C TYR A 244 -5.22 1.24 12.36
N PRO A 245 -5.50 1.64 13.61
CA PRO A 245 -6.46 0.96 14.49
C PRO A 245 -7.91 1.04 14.00
N HIS A 246 -8.24 2.07 13.19
CA HIS A 246 -9.59 2.30 12.66
C HIS A 246 -9.76 1.80 11.20
N ALA A 247 -8.76 1.17 10.58
CA ALA A 247 -8.82 0.67 9.21
C ALA A 247 -9.40 -0.73 9.13
N TRP A 248 -10.52 -1.05 9.83
CA TRP A 248 -10.90 -2.44 9.97
C TRP A 248 -9.63 -3.28 10.27
N ARG A 249 -9.63 -4.57 10.13
CA ARG A 249 -8.44 -5.36 10.47
C ARG A 249 -7.47 -5.61 9.30
N TYR A 250 -7.71 -5.05 8.11
CA TYR A 250 -6.89 -5.36 6.93
C TYR A 250 -5.39 -5.08 7.13
N GLN A 251 -5.06 -3.88 7.61
CA GLN A 251 -3.67 -3.54 7.88
C GLN A 251 -3.03 -4.44 8.95
N LYS A 252 -3.81 -4.81 9.99
CA LYS A 252 -3.31 -5.73 11.00
C LYS A 252 -3.01 -7.11 10.41
N VAL A 253 -3.87 -7.64 9.56
CA VAL A 253 -3.65 -8.96 8.90
C VAL A 253 -2.42 -8.92 7.99
N ASN A 254 -2.21 -7.83 7.23
CA ASN A 254 -1.02 -7.64 6.42
C ASN A 254 0.25 -7.59 7.28
N ALA A 255 0.24 -6.79 8.35
CA ALA A 255 1.36 -6.65 9.28
C ALA A 255 1.70 -7.97 9.99
N ASP A 256 0.69 -8.66 10.53
CA ASP A 256 0.84 -9.94 11.20
C ASP A 256 1.44 -11.02 10.27
N TYR A 257 1.08 -10.98 8.97
CA TYR A 257 1.66 -11.88 7.97
C TYR A 257 3.16 -11.61 7.77
N LEU A 258 3.56 -10.37 7.56
CA LEU A 258 4.98 -10.03 7.39
C LEU A 258 5.80 -10.31 8.65
N ALA A 259 5.21 -10.09 9.83
CA ALA A 259 5.84 -10.44 11.11
C ALA A 259 5.98 -11.97 11.30
N TRP A 260 4.93 -12.73 10.97
CA TRP A 260 4.97 -14.20 11.02
C TRP A 260 6.03 -14.77 10.06
N ARG A 261 6.26 -14.15 8.91
CA ARG A 261 7.34 -14.49 7.98
C ARG A 261 8.73 -14.06 8.48
N GLY A 262 8.82 -13.39 9.62
CA GLY A 262 10.08 -12.87 10.17
C GLY A 262 10.63 -11.64 9.45
N ALA A 263 9.83 -10.99 8.59
CA ALA A 263 10.21 -9.85 7.75
C ALA A 263 9.91 -8.50 8.39
N ALA A 264 9.04 -8.44 9.41
CA ALA A 264 8.62 -7.23 10.09
C ALA A 264 8.47 -7.40 11.60
N ILE A 265 8.39 -6.27 12.31
CA ILE A 265 7.90 -6.15 13.69
C ILE A 265 6.62 -5.33 13.66
N VAL A 266 5.64 -5.71 14.47
CA VAL A 266 4.38 -4.98 14.61
C VAL A 266 4.39 -4.20 15.92
N LEU A 267 4.17 -2.90 15.84
CA LEU A 267 3.91 -2.05 17.01
C LEU A 267 2.45 -1.58 17.00
N GLU A 268 1.83 -1.65 18.16
CA GLU A 268 0.49 -1.07 18.33
C GLU A 268 0.54 0.46 18.31
N ASP A 269 -0.39 1.09 17.61
CA ASP A 269 -0.45 2.55 17.47
C ASP A 269 -0.42 3.28 18.82
N ARG A 270 -1.12 2.78 19.84
CA ARG A 270 -1.18 3.34 21.20
C ARG A 270 0.14 3.23 21.99
N ARG A 271 1.00 2.27 21.66
CA ARG A 271 2.29 2.00 22.33
C ARG A 271 3.49 2.56 21.56
N LEU A 272 3.21 3.12 20.38
CA LEU A 272 4.26 3.56 19.45
C LEU A 272 5.22 4.58 20.08
N ASN A 273 4.69 5.53 20.85
CA ASN A 273 5.50 6.59 21.45
C ASN A 273 6.53 6.03 22.46
N ASP A 274 6.15 5.00 23.21
CA ASP A 274 6.98 4.40 24.25
C ASP A 274 7.92 3.31 23.70
N GLU A 275 7.49 2.59 22.67
CA GLU A 275 8.19 1.39 22.18
C GLU A 275 9.06 1.64 20.96
N LEU A 276 8.83 2.71 20.17
CA LEU A 276 9.51 2.94 18.89
C LEU A 276 11.02 2.96 19.05
N LEU A 277 11.54 3.84 19.92
CA LEU A 277 12.99 4.03 20.08
C LEU A 277 13.66 2.75 20.62
N VAL A 278 13.04 2.09 21.59
CA VAL A 278 13.54 0.84 22.16
C VAL A 278 13.60 -0.25 21.08
N THR A 279 12.52 -0.39 20.29
CA THR A 279 12.45 -1.38 19.19
C THR A 279 13.54 -1.16 18.16
N LEU A 280 13.74 0.09 17.72
CA LEU A 280 14.77 0.42 16.74
C LEU A 280 16.17 0.15 17.27
N ASN A 281 16.46 0.53 18.52
CA ASN A 281 17.75 0.27 19.16
C ASN A 281 18.07 -1.23 19.17
N VAL A 282 17.14 -2.05 19.68
CA VAL A 282 17.32 -3.52 19.72
C VAL A 282 17.54 -4.11 18.32
N LEU A 283 16.85 -3.62 17.31
CA LEU A 283 16.99 -4.11 15.93
C LEU A 283 18.34 -3.75 15.33
N PHE A 284 18.78 -2.50 15.45
CA PHE A 284 20.02 -2.04 14.83
C PHE A 284 21.27 -2.52 15.57
N GLU A 285 21.19 -2.80 16.88
CA GLU A 285 22.25 -3.45 17.63
C GLU A 285 22.41 -4.93 17.21
N ASN A 286 21.34 -5.57 16.73
CA ASN A 286 21.36 -6.96 16.28
C ASN A 286 21.45 -7.09 14.75
N LYS A 287 22.67 -6.94 14.21
CA LYS A 287 22.93 -7.04 12.76
C LYS A 287 22.44 -8.37 12.15
N ASN A 288 22.55 -9.48 12.90
CA ASN A 288 22.07 -10.79 12.42
C ASN A 288 20.55 -10.81 12.29
N LYS A 289 19.82 -10.19 13.21
CA LYS A 289 18.34 -10.05 13.13
C LYS A 289 17.94 -9.25 11.90
N LEU A 290 18.56 -8.10 11.67
CA LEU A 290 18.29 -7.28 10.47
C LEU A 290 18.58 -8.03 9.18
N LYS A 291 19.70 -8.76 9.12
CA LYS A 291 20.05 -9.58 7.96
C LYS A 291 19.01 -10.67 7.71
N SER A 292 18.55 -11.37 8.77
CA SER A 292 17.49 -12.38 8.63
C SER A 292 16.15 -11.79 8.21
N MET A 293 15.77 -10.63 8.74
CA MET A 293 14.56 -9.92 8.32
C MET A 293 14.61 -9.50 6.84
N ARG A 294 15.76 -9.02 6.38
CA ARG A 294 15.99 -8.67 4.98
C ARG A 294 15.83 -9.88 4.05
N ALA A 295 16.46 -11.00 4.40
CA ALA A 295 16.32 -12.24 3.66
C ALA A 295 14.87 -12.74 3.60
N ALA A 296 14.18 -12.76 4.74
CA ALA A 296 12.78 -13.14 4.85
C ALA A 296 11.86 -12.22 4.01
N MET A 297 12.19 -10.91 3.92
CA MET A 297 11.43 -9.97 3.11
C MET A 297 11.64 -10.24 1.61
N PHE A 298 12.89 -10.50 1.17
CA PHE A 298 13.18 -10.85 -0.23
C PHE A 298 12.48 -12.13 -0.69
N GLU A 299 12.36 -13.14 0.16
CA GLU A 299 11.63 -14.39 -0.15
C GLU A 299 10.15 -14.16 -0.50
N LEU A 300 9.57 -13.04 -0.09
CA LEU A 300 8.19 -12.66 -0.37
C LEU A 300 8.05 -11.88 -1.70
N SER A 301 9.15 -11.62 -2.40
CA SER A 301 9.15 -10.80 -3.61
C SER A 301 8.49 -11.53 -4.79
N HIS A 302 7.59 -10.81 -5.47
CA HIS A 302 6.94 -11.27 -6.70
C HIS A 302 7.10 -10.20 -7.80
N PRO A 303 8.31 -9.98 -8.35
CA PRO A 303 8.58 -8.88 -9.27
C PRO A 303 7.76 -8.94 -10.56
N ARG A 304 7.31 -10.14 -10.97
CA ARG A 304 6.47 -10.35 -12.17
C ARG A 304 4.97 -10.42 -11.88
N ALA A 305 4.51 -9.80 -10.78
CA ALA A 305 3.09 -9.84 -10.40
C ALA A 305 2.17 -9.22 -11.46
N ALA A 306 2.55 -8.08 -12.04
CA ALA A 306 1.78 -7.42 -13.10
C ALA A 306 1.68 -8.28 -14.36
N GLU A 307 2.78 -8.93 -14.77
CA GLU A 307 2.82 -9.86 -15.91
C GLU A 307 1.90 -11.07 -15.69
N LYS A 308 1.88 -11.64 -14.48
CA LYS A 308 0.99 -12.76 -14.14
C LYS A 308 -0.48 -12.34 -14.20
N ILE A 309 -0.82 -11.14 -13.74
CA ILE A 309 -2.18 -10.60 -13.83
C ILE A 309 -2.55 -10.36 -15.29
N ALA A 310 -1.67 -9.75 -16.08
CA ALA A 310 -1.89 -9.54 -17.51
C ALA A 310 -2.09 -10.86 -18.26
N GLY A 311 -1.25 -11.88 -18.00
CA GLY A 311 -1.42 -13.22 -18.59
C GLY A 311 -2.76 -13.87 -18.24
N ALA A 312 -3.22 -13.73 -16.99
CA ALA A 312 -4.54 -14.23 -16.58
C ALA A 312 -5.69 -13.49 -17.30
N LEU A 313 -5.57 -12.18 -17.53
CA LEU A 313 -6.54 -11.40 -18.30
C LEU A 313 -6.58 -11.84 -19.77
N ILE A 314 -5.43 -12.01 -20.41
CA ILE A 314 -5.31 -12.48 -21.79
C ILE A 314 -5.95 -13.87 -21.94
N GLN A 315 -5.65 -14.78 -21.02
CA GLN A 315 -6.23 -16.13 -21.02
C GLN A 315 -7.77 -16.11 -20.88
N LEU A 316 -8.31 -15.24 -20.02
CA LEU A 316 -9.76 -15.08 -19.84
C LEU A 316 -10.42 -14.43 -21.06
N ALA A 317 -9.74 -13.52 -21.75
CA ALA A 317 -10.22 -12.89 -22.98
C ALA A 317 -10.24 -13.84 -24.17
N GLY A 318 -9.55 -14.98 -24.10
CA GLY A 318 -9.50 -15.97 -25.18
C GLY A 318 -8.59 -15.60 -26.35
N VAL A 319 -7.60 -14.71 -26.11
CA VAL A 319 -6.61 -14.25 -27.09
C VAL A 319 -5.19 -14.66 -26.70
#